data_0f7ed87f1b9831e2ac63184b17801334
#
_entry.id   0f7ed87f1b9831e2ac63184b17801334
#
_cell.length_a   1.000
_cell.length_b   1.000
_cell.length_c   1.000
_cell.angle_alpha   90.00
_cell.angle_beta   90.00
_cell.angle_gamma   90.00
#
_symmetry.space_group_name_H-M   'P 1'
#
loop_
_entity.id
_entity.type
_entity.pdbx_description
1 polymer ?
#
loop_
_entity_poly.entity_id
_entity_poly.type
_entity_poly.pdbx_seq_one_letter_code
_entity_poly.pdbx_strand_id
1 'polypeptide(L)' 'GRDGRYTLDDVLAILKGHGETLSTWVDDCDKHDNPYAVHDAEALLTWLGY' A
#
# COMPACT_ATOMS: atom_id res chain seq x y z
N GLY A 1 8.91 6.71 2.92
CA GLY A 1 9.28 7.47 1.77
C GLY A 1 9.50 8.93 2.07
N ARG A 2 10.44 9.54 1.40
CA ARG A 2 10.81 10.94 1.64
C ARG A 2 9.80 11.92 1.09
N ASP A 3 9.13 11.54 0.03
CA ASP A 3 8.20 12.40 -0.69
C ASP A 3 6.75 11.97 -0.47
N GLY A 4 6.48 11.37 0.68
CA GLY A 4 5.18 10.83 0.96
C GLY A 4 4.87 9.53 0.22
N ARG A 5 5.90 8.97 -0.41
CA ARG A 5 5.79 7.70 -1.14
C ARG A 5 6.67 6.66 -0.46
N TYR A 6 6.23 5.43 -0.51
CA TYR A 6 6.96 4.30 0.07
C TYR A 6 7.70 3.52 -1.02
N THR A 7 8.84 2.94 -0.66
CA THR A 7 9.47 1.93 -1.51
C THR A 7 8.65 0.64 -1.38
N LEU A 8 8.87 -0.30 -2.29
CA LEU A 8 8.20 -1.59 -2.22
C LEU A 8 8.51 -2.30 -0.90
N ASP A 9 9.76 -2.19 -0.42
CA ASP A 9 10.15 -2.78 0.86
C ASP A 9 9.36 -2.18 2.02
N ASP A 10 9.14 -0.87 2.00
CA ASP A 10 8.34 -0.20 3.02
C ASP A 10 6.90 -0.71 3.01
N VAL A 11 6.32 -0.83 1.82
CA VAL A 11 4.95 -1.32 1.66
C VAL A 11 4.84 -2.75 2.20
N LEU A 12 5.78 -3.61 1.85
CA LEU A 12 5.79 -4.99 2.32
C LEU A 12 5.88 -5.07 3.84
N ALA A 13 6.74 -4.25 4.44
CA ALA A 13 6.90 -4.23 5.90
C ALA A 13 5.61 -3.80 6.61
N ILE A 14 4.96 -2.78 6.08
CA ILE A 14 3.71 -2.28 6.65
C ILE A 14 2.60 -3.33 6.54
N LEU A 15 2.44 -3.93 5.37
CA LEU A 15 1.43 -4.95 5.14
C LEU A 15 1.64 -6.15 6.05
N LYS A 16 2.87 -6.59 6.19
CA LYS A 16 3.22 -7.72 7.06
C LYS A 16 2.84 -7.42 8.51
N GLY A 17 3.10 -6.21 8.97
CA GLY A 17 2.76 -5.78 10.32
C GLY A 17 1.25 -5.77 10.58
N HIS A 18 0.43 -5.69 9.52
CA HIS A 18 -1.03 -5.69 9.62
C HIS A 18 -1.66 -7.03 9.23
N GLY A 19 -0.83 -8.05 8.98
CA GLY A 19 -1.35 -9.36 8.58
C GLY A 19 -1.89 -9.41 7.16
N GLU A 20 -1.51 -8.45 6.33
CA GLU A 20 -1.95 -8.39 4.94
C GLU A 20 -0.83 -8.80 3.99
N THR A 21 -1.18 -9.03 2.73
CA THR A 21 -0.20 -9.39 1.71
C THR A 21 -0.16 -8.33 0.62
N LEU A 22 0.99 -8.25 -0.05
CA LEU A 22 1.15 -7.33 -1.17
C LEU A 22 0.15 -7.64 -2.28
N SER A 23 -0.11 -8.91 -2.53
CA SER A 23 -1.06 -9.35 -3.55
C SER A 23 -2.45 -8.76 -3.31
N THR A 24 -2.91 -8.78 -2.06
CA THR A 24 -4.20 -8.23 -1.67
C THR A 24 -4.25 -6.72 -1.90
N TRP A 25 -3.19 -6.02 -1.50
CA TRP A 25 -3.11 -4.57 -1.67
C TRP A 25 -3.07 -4.17 -3.14
N VAL A 26 -2.24 -4.84 -3.94
CA VAL A 26 -2.13 -4.57 -5.38
C VAL A 26 -3.46 -4.84 -6.07
N ASP A 27 -4.14 -5.93 -5.70
CA ASP A 27 -5.44 -6.28 -6.27
C ASP A 27 -6.48 -5.19 -5.97
N ASP A 28 -6.48 -4.66 -4.76
CA ASP A 28 -7.40 -3.59 -4.37
C ASP A 28 -7.12 -2.32 -5.18
N CYS A 29 -5.85 -1.96 -5.35
CA CYS A 29 -5.47 -0.80 -6.17
C CYS A 29 -5.95 -0.96 -7.61
N ASP A 30 -5.83 -2.17 -8.15
CA ASP A 30 -6.26 -2.47 -9.51
C ASP A 30 -7.77 -2.35 -9.66
N LYS A 31 -8.52 -2.79 -8.66
CA LYS A 31 -9.98 -2.67 -8.64
C LYS A 31 -10.44 -1.21 -8.70
N HIS A 32 -9.66 -0.32 -8.10
CA HIS A 32 -9.95 1.12 -8.11
C HIS A 32 -9.31 1.84 -9.28
N ASP A 33 -8.75 1.09 -10.22
CA ASP A 33 -8.13 1.62 -11.43
C ASP A 33 -7.02 2.62 -11.13
N ASN A 34 -6.28 2.36 -10.05
CA ASN A 34 -5.22 3.25 -9.60
C ASN A 34 -3.97 2.45 -9.15
N PRO A 35 -3.25 1.84 -10.11
CA PRO A 35 -2.08 1.02 -9.78
C PRO A 35 -0.95 1.82 -9.12
N TYR A 36 -0.92 3.13 -9.30
CA TYR A 36 0.12 3.97 -8.70
C TYR A 36 -0.06 4.14 -7.19
N ALA A 37 -1.23 3.86 -6.67
CA ALA A 37 -1.50 3.96 -5.24
C ALA A 37 -0.71 2.93 -4.42
N VAL A 38 -0.14 1.91 -5.05
CA VAL A 38 0.66 0.91 -4.37
C VAL A 38 1.77 1.54 -3.54
N HIS A 39 2.38 2.61 -4.06
CA HIS A 39 3.46 3.32 -3.37
C HIS A 39 3.01 4.57 -2.63
N ASP A 40 1.72 4.84 -2.58
CA ASP A 40 1.16 6.02 -1.92
C ASP A 40 0.91 5.71 -0.45
N ALA A 41 1.68 6.36 0.43
CA ALA A 41 1.58 6.15 1.87
C ALA A 41 0.18 6.45 2.39
N GLU A 42 -0.41 7.55 1.95
CA GLU A 42 -1.74 7.96 2.41
C GLU A 42 -2.80 6.96 1.99
N ALA A 43 -2.76 6.52 0.74
CA ALA A 43 -3.71 5.54 0.23
C ALA A 43 -3.57 4.21 0.98
N LEU A 44 -2.35 3.77 1.21
CA LEU A 44 -2.09 2.52 1.92
C LEU A 44 -2.62 2.59 3.35
N LEU A 45 -2.33 3.65 4.07
CA LEU A 45 -2.78 3.81 5.45
C LEU A 45 -4.30 3.90 5.54
N THR A 46 -4.94 4.59 4.61
CA THR A 46 -6.40 4.66 4.54
C THR A 46 -7.00 3.27 4.35
N TRP A 47 -6.41 2.49 3.45
CA TRP A 47 -6.87 1.12 3.19
C TRP A 47 -6.73 0.23 4.43
N LEU A 48 -5.67 0.43 5.21
CA LEU A 48 -5.42 -0.33 6.43
C LEU A 48 -6.29 0.11 7.61
N GLY A 49 -7.00 1.22 7.48
CA GLY A 49 -7.93 1.68 8.50
C GLY A 49 -7.41 2.81 9.40
N TYR A 50 -6.38 3.49 8.95
CA TYR A 50 -5.87 4.64 9.70
C TYR A 50 -6.60 5.94 9.39
#